data_fd8d839aba325fc24dc2c934438fb502
#
_entry.id   fd8d839aba325fc24dc2c934438fb502
#
_cell.length_a   1.000
_cell.length_b   1.000
_cell.length_c   1.000
_cell.angle_alpha   90.00
_cell.angle_beta   90.00
_cell.angle_gamma   90.00
#
_symmetry.space_group_name_H-M   'P 1'
#
loop_
_entity.id
_entity.type
_entity.pdbx_description
1 polymer ?
#
loop_
_entity_poly.entity_id
_entity_poly.type
_entity_poly.pdbx_seq_one_letter_code
_entity_poly.pdbx_strand_id
1 'polypeptide(L)'
;MTDTRQDPIDSLVVADFGRGISRAYLLESISGGFRFVAKAEHRTTTDLPYEDMSQGWYNLLRQLEWSSGRGLTVRDKLAMPQLASGDGVDGLLISASFGEPIRVAILEAGQSAVAGPVLDALRRVHTRVFHASAPSSRKDGGWAATQADALRSFQPEMALLIIGAGAQDAMPRLLQLAKQVGMIGTVSRAIVIADGQAQEQGVAALGNKLKVRSISPVVRAPADIAGEIERELGEGFQIRLRTSDFEVIADDAIQAPISRAHAVDLVNRFIARAFKRQVLTIGVDDGAHAHWASGDQGAISALPQVDLTTAITGLTSREVSDATCWLPFESTEDELVTWALNRSIRPWTIAEQPRDLAIEQALARQVARRAVSEIGRTQPMALAGVDLVIGGPVFARWNQPGAAALALLDSIDIVPNNGVVDLALDPDGLMAVAGVVGTIDPTLASSLFEYDALTHLGSAIVIGGATSPGDVACRGEIHFDNGEMAQFSVLSGSVEVVPLKSGESATIVLRPERKFSIGGHPAGKTVTLAEERRIVGGTVGVIIDARPRTLAGNANRAMQVRQWLESVNGIRASTAVRKQS
;
A
#
# COMPACT_ATOMS: atom_id res chain seq x y z
N MET A 1 7.09 -11.60 -44.75
CA MET A 1 6.45 -11.36 -43.47
C MET A 1 6.38 -12.72 -42.77
N THR A 2 7.39 -13.05 -42.01
CA THR A 2 7.45 -14.25 -41.19
C THR A 2 6.66 -13.95 -39.90
N ASP A 3 5.52 -14.59 -39.78
CA ASP A 3 4.70 -14.63 -38.59
C ASP A 3 5.53 -15.38 -37.51
N THR A 4 6.28 -14.66 -36.72
CA THR A 4 6.92 -15.18 -35.53
C THR A 4 5.82 -15.36 -34.49
N ARG A 5 5.12 -16.51 -34.55
CA ARG A 5 4.37 -17.02 -33.40
C ARG A 5 5.40 -17.17 -32.29
N GLN A 6 5.36 -16.27 -31.32
CA GLN A 6 6.01 -16.52 -30.04
C GLN A 6 5.37 -17.80 -29.49
N ASP A 7 6.19 -18.77 -29.14
CA ASP A 7 5.71 -19.96 -28.45
C ASP A 7 4.93 -19.52 -27.18
N PRO A 8 3.84 -20.21 -26.84
CA PRO A 8 3.08 -19.85 -25.66
C PRO A 8 4.00 -19.91 -24.42
N ILE A 9 3.91 -18.89 -23.58
CA ILE A 9 4.62 -18.84 -22.30
C ILE A 9 3.82 -19.73 -21.34
N ASP A 10 4.34 -20.90 -21.00
CA ASP A 10 3.69 -21.87 -20.12
C ASP A 10 4.22 -21.82 -18.69
N SER A 11 5.42 -21.27 -18.47
CA SER A 11 6.01 -21.14 -17.15
C SER A 11 6.83 -19.85 -17.00
N LEU A 12 6.74 -19.24 -15.83
CA LEU A 12 7.45 -18.01 -15.51
C LEU A 12 8.10 -18.09 -14.13
N VAL A 13 9.27 -17.49 -14.02
CA VAL A 13 9.78 -16.99 -12.75
C VAL A 13 9.48 -15.49 -12.67
N VAL A 14 8.85 -15.06 -11.58
CA VAL A 14 8.70 -13.65 -11.26
C VAL A 14 9.57 -13.33 -10.06
N ALA A 15 10.54 -12.43 -10.21
CA ALA A 15 11.40 -11.99 -9.14
C ALA A 15 10.95 -10.61 -8.62
N ASP A 16 10.88 -10.46 -7.31
CA ASP A 16 10.54 -9.21 -6.63
C ASP A 16 11.70 -8.81 -5.72
N PHE A 17 12.54 -7.90 -6.19
CA PHE A 17 13.72 -7.44 -5.49
C PHE A 17 13.37 -6.26 -4.58
N GLY A 18 13.25 -6.55 -3.29
CA GLY A 18 13.00 -5.56 -2.26
C GLY A 18 14.28 -5.01 -1.63
N ARG A 19 14.14 -3.98 -0.79
CA ARG A 19 15.24 -3.39 -0.05
C ARG A 19 15.83 -4.34 0.99
N GLY A 20 14.99 -5.03 1.75
CA GLY A 20 15.43 -5.94 2.82
C GLY A 20 15.28 -7.41 2.49
N ILE A 21 14.24 -7.74 1.73
CA ILE A 21 13.88 -9.11 1.36
C ILE A 21 13.58 -9.15 -0.13
N SER A 22 14.22 -10.08 -0.83
CA SER A 22 13.90 -10.43 -2.21
C SER A 22 13.12 -11.72 -2.24
N ARG A 23 12.23 -11.85 -3.23
CA ARG A 23 11.35 -13.00 -3.42
C ARG A 23 11.41 -13.49 -4.85
N ALA A 24 11.21 -14.77 -5.05
CA ALA A 24 11.02 -15.35 -6.36
C ALA A 24 9.82 -16.30 -6.35
N TYR A 25 9.07 -16.31 -7.42
CA TYR A 25 7.83 -17.05 -7.58
C TYR A 25 7.89 -17.88 -8.85
N LEU A 26 7.51 -19.14 -8.74
CA LEU A 26 7.30 -19.99 -9.90
C LEU A 26 5.81 -20.02 -10.23
N LEU A 27 5.49 -19.70 -11.47
CA LEU A 27 4.14 -19.74 -12.02
C LEU A 27 4.07 -20.71 -13.18
N GLU A 28 2.96 -21.45 -13.30
CA GLU A 28 2.68 -22.34 -14.42
C GLU A 28 1.31 -22.06 -15.03
N SER A 29 1.21 -22.17 -16.34
CA SER A 29 -0.05 -22.08 -17.07
C SER A 29 -0.85 -23.37 -16.87
N ILE A 30 -2.02 -23.24 -16.26
CA ILE A 30 -2.96 -24.34 -16.03
C ILE A 30 -4.32 -23.91 -16.56
N SER A 31 -4.85 -24.66 -17.54
CA SER A 31 -6.17 -24.39 -18.14
C SER A 31 -6.31 -22.95 -18.71
N GLY A 32 -5.22 -22.37 -19.23
CA GLY A 32 -5.23 -21.06 -19.88
C GLY A 32 -5.07 -19.87 -18.93
N GLY A 33 -4.62 -20.09 -17.68
CA GLY A 33 -4.27 -19.04 -16.73
C GLY A 33 -3.08 -19.44 -15.88
N PHE A 34 -2.34 -18.46 -15.38
CA PHE A 34 -1.23 -18.75 -14.47
C PHE A 34 -1.72 -19.09 -13.07
N ARG A 35 -1.06 -20.09 -12.47
CA ARG A 35 -1.25 -20.51 -11.10
C ARG A 35 0.06 -20.42 -10.34
N PHE A 36 -0.02 -20.08 -9.08
CA PHE A 36 1.10 -20.04 -8.15
C PHE A 36 1.53 -21.46 -7.76
N VAL A 37 2.82 -21.79 -7.99
CA VAL A 37 3.38 -23.12 -7.73
C VAL A 37 4.27 -23.12 -6.50
N ALA A 38 5.24 -22.20 -6.45
CA ALA A 38 6.22 -22.14 -5.37
C ALA A 38 6.74 -20.71 -5.16
N LYS A 39 7.21 -20.44 -3.94
CA LYS A 39 7.82 -19.19 -3.52
C LYS A 39 9.13 -19.45 -2.79
N ALA A 40 10.09 -18.58 -3.04
CA ALA A 40 11.32 -18.46 -2.27
C ALA A 40 11.46 -17.07 -1.70
N GLU A 41 12.02 -16.95 -0.51
CA GLU A 41 12.36 -15.66 0.13
C GLU A 41 13.81 -15.71 0.61
N HIS A 42 14.54 -14.64 0.33
CA HIS A 42 15.90 -14.47 0.82
C HIS A 42 16.15 -13.00 1.16
N ARG A 43 17.07 -12.75 2.09
CA ARG A 43 17.52 -11.37 2.33
C ARG A 43 18.13 -10.79 1.05
N THR A 44 17.86 -9.53 0.80
CA THR A 44 18.51 -8.80 -0.29
C THR A 44 20.00 -8.63 0.05
N THR A 45 20.88 -8.92 -0.91
CA THR A 45 22.33 -9.00 -0.72
C THR A 45 23.10 -7.82 -1.31
N THR A 46 22.42 -6.69 -1.56
CA THR A 46 23.03 -5.44 -2.05
C THR A 46 23.90 -4.73 -1.02
N ASP A 47 23.65 -4.98 0.27
CA ASP A 47 24.37 -4.34 1.36
C ASP A 47 25.47 -5.25 1.92
N LEU A 48 26.36 -4.65 2.73
CA LEU A 48 27.39 -5.39 3.46
C LEU A 48 26.77 -6.58 4.25
N PRO A 49 27.44 -7.71 4.32
CA PRO A 49 28.81 -8.01 3.87
C PRO A 49 28.93 -8.53 2.44
N TYR A 50 27.83 -8.63 1.69
CA TYR A 50 27.81 -9.30 0.39
C TYR A 50 28.06 -8.34 -0.77
N GLU A 51 27.37 -7.19 -0.79
CA GLU A 51 27.41 -6.18 -1.88
C GLU A 51 27.28 -6.80 -3.28
N ASP A 52 26.50 -7.88 -3.38
CA ASP A 52 26.34 -8.67 -4.59
C ASP A 52 24.92 -9.27 -4.66
N MET A 53 24.08 -8.72 -5.54
CA MET A 53 22.69 -9.17 -5.75
C MET A 53 22.63 -10.59 -6.33
N SER A 54 23.63 -11.00 -7.10
CA SER A 54 23.63 -12.32 -7.76
C SER A 54 23.67 -13.47 -6.75
N GLN A 55 24.29 -13.27 -5.59
CA GLN A 55 24.27 -14.27 -4.51
C GLN A 55 22.87 -14.51 -3.95
N GLY A 56 22.13 -13.42 -3.68
CA GLY A 56 20.75 -13.51 -3.23
C GLY A 56 19.86 -14.18 -4.28
N TRP A 57 20.03 -13.80 -5.54
CA TRP A 57 19.32 -14.40 -6.66
C TRP A 57 19.58 -15.92 -6.78
N TYR A 58 20.83 -16.34 -6.74
CA TYR A 58 21.18 -17.75 -6.76
C TYR A 58 20.51 -18.54 -5.63
N ASN A 59 20.53 -17.99 -4.41
CA ASN A 59 19.88 -18.62 -3.26
C ASN A 59 18.35 -18.72 -3.44
N LEU A 60 17.71 -17.72 -4.03
CA LEU A 60 16.29 -17.75 -4.36
C LEU A 60 15.97 -18.88 -5.36
N LEU A 61 16.74 -19.00 -6.42
CA LEU A 61 16.57 -20.08 -7.42
C LEU A 61 16.72 -21.45 -6.79
N ARG A 62 17.75 -21.66 -5.95
CA ARG A 62 17.96 -22.93 -5.22
C ARG A 62 16.80 -23.26 -4.29
N GLN A 63 16.24 -22.28 -3.60
CA GLN A 63 15.06 -22.48 -2.75
C GLN A 63 13.81 -22.81 -3.57
N LEU A 64 13.63 -22.17 -4.74
CA LEU A 64 12.54 -22.51 -5.67
C LEU A 64 12.69 -23.93 -6.21
N GLU A 65 13.91 -24.35 -6.61
CA GLU A 65 14.19 -25.72 -7.04
C GLU A 65 13.80 -26.73 -5.95
N TRP A 66 14.23 -26.46 -4.71
CA TRP A 66 13.92 -27.34 -3.59
C TRP A 66 12.42 -27.39 -3.26
N SER A 67 11.72 -26.26 -3.29
CA SER A 67 10.29 -26.20 -2.94
C SER A 67 9.37 -26.72 -4.05
N SER A 68 9.75 -26.56 -5.31
CA SER A 68 8.98 -27.05 -6.47
C SER A 68 9.34 -28.46 -6.91
N GLY A 69 10.52 -28.96 -6.52
CA GLY A 69 11.07 -30.23 -7.02
C GLY A 69 11.52 -30.16 -8.48
N ARG A 70 11.68 -28.97 -9.07
CA ARG A 70 11.99 -28.75 -10.48
C ARG A 70 13.38 -28.13 -10.64
N GLY A 71 14.15 -28.59 -11.60
CA GLY A 71 15.42 -28.00 -11.98
C GLY A 71 15.19 -26.65 -12.68
N LEU A 72 15.65 -25.56 -12.09
CA LEU A 72 15.49 -24.22 -12.66
C LEU A 72 16.81 -23.62 -13.15
N THR A 73 17.95 -24.23 -12.79
CA THR A 73 19.26 -23.66 -13.08
C THR A 73 20.13 -24.56 -13.92
N VAL A 74 20.87 -23.95 -14.86
CA VAL A 74 21.95 -24.58 -15.61
C VAL A 74 23.19 -23.70 -15.51
N ARG A 75 24.30 -24.25 -14.96
CA ARG A 75 25.54 -23.49 -14.72
C ARG A 75 25.30 -22.18 -13.93
N ASP A 76 24.54 -22.29 -12.86
CA ASP A 76 24.18 -21.17 -11.95
C ASP A 76 23.35 -20.03 -12.58
N LYS A 77 22.81 -20.25 -13.78
CA LYS A 77 21.88 -19.32 -14.44
C LYS A 77 20.50 -19.94 -14.57
N LEU A 78 19.47 -19.09 -14.59
CA LEU A 78 18.10 -19.52 -14.86
C LEU A 78 18.05 -20.17 -16.25
N ALA A 79 17.53 -21.40 -16.31
CA ALA A 79 17.40 -22.16 -17.56
C ALA A 79 16.17 -21.64 -18.33
N MET A 80 16.40 -21.08 -19.50
CA MET A 80 15.36 -20.59 -20.43
C MET A 80 15.73 -20.94 -21.85
N PRO A 81 14.78 -21.34 -22.72
CA PRO A 81 13.36 -21.64 -22.43
C PRO A 81 13.18 -22.92 -21.62
N GLN A 82 11.93 -23.24 -21.22
CA GLN A 82 11.59 -24.49 -20.56
C GLN A 82 11.96 -25.67 -21.43
N LEU A 83 12.58 -26.71 -20.83
CA LEU A 83 12.98 -27.93 -21.50
C LEU A 83 11.81 -28.93 -21.61
N ALA A 84 11.89 -29.86 -22.55
CA ALA A 84 10.89 -30.93 -22.69
C ALA A 84 10.77 -31.85 -21.45
N SER A 85 11.76 -31.85 -20.55
CA SER A 85 11.71 -32.53 -19.26
C SER A 85 10.80 -31.79 -18.23
N GLY A 86 10.40 -30.57 -18.51
CA GLY A 86 9.72 -29.68 -17.57
C GLY A 86 10.67 -28.82 -16.74
N ASP A 87 11.99 -28.97 -16.87
CA ASP A 87 12.99 -28.14 -16.21
C ASP A 87 13.14 -26.77 -16.91
N GLY A 88 13.63 -25.77 -16.19
CA GLY A 88 13.71 -24.40 -16.68
C GLY A 88 12.35 -23.68 -16.71
N VAL A 89 12.28 -22.51 -17.30
CA VAL A 89 11.06 -21.69 -17.47
C VAL A 89 11.11 -20.95 -18.81
N ASP A 90 9.97 -20.46 -19.28
CA ASP A 90 9.91 -19.74 -20.56
C ASP A 90 10.29 -18.26 -20.42
N GLY A 91 10.25 -17.72 -19.20
CA GLY A 91 10.62 -16.34 -19.01
C GLY A 91 10.85 -15.92 -17.56
N LEU A 92 11.58 -14.81 -17.42
CA LEU A 92 11.81 -14.09 -16.19
C LEU A 92 11.14 -12.72 -16.26
N LEU A 93 10.37 -12.38 -15.23
CA LEU A 93 9.80 -11.05 -15.02
C LEU A 93 10.31 -10.47 -13.70
N ILE A 94 10.47 -9.14 -13.62
CA ILE A 94 11.09 -8.52 -12.46
C ILE A 94 10.26 -7.32 -11.99
N SER A 95 9.97 -7.28 -10.68
CA SER A 95 9.67 -6.05 -9.96
C SER A 95 10.80 -5.68 -9.02
N ALA A 96 11.00 -4.39 -8.79
CA ALA A 96 12.09 -3.90 -7.96
C ALA A 96 11.68 -2.69 -7.12
N SER A 97 12.12 -2.68 -5.86
CA SER A 97 11.98 -1.54 -4.93
C SER A 97 13.23 -1.33 -4.07
N PHE A 98 14.38 -1.87 -4.53
CA PHE A 98 15.67 -1.72 -3.85
C PHE A 98 16.45 -0.49 -4.37
N GLY A 99 17.52 -0.17 -3.67
CA GLY A 99 18.39 0.97 -3.99
C GLY A 99 17.82 2.32 -3.53
N GLU A 100 18.58 3.37 -3.80
CA GLU A 100 18.16 4.72 -3.43
C GLU A 100 17.06 5.23 -4.36
N PRO A 101 15.92 5.70 -3.82
CA PRO A 101 14.85 6.26 -4.64
C PRO A 101 15.29 7.56 -5.32
N ILE A 102 14.76 7.83 -6.52
CA ILE A 102 14.98 9.11 -7.20
C ILE A 102 14.32 10.22 -6.39
N ARG A 103 15.07 11.22 -5.95
CA ARG A 103 14.55 12.33 -5.15
C ARG A 103 14.00 13.44 -6.05
N VAL A 104 12.68 13.62 -6.01
CA VAL A 104 11.97 14.60 -6.84
C VAL A 104 11.32 15.67 -5.96
N ALA A 105 11.57 16.94 -6.24
CA ALA A 105 10.87 18.06 -5.61
C ALA A 105 9.74 18.54 -6.52
N ILE A 106 8.50 18.58 -5.98
CA ILE A 106 7.35 19.26 -6.60
C ILE A 106 7.12 20.58 -5.88
N LEU A 107 7.17 21.65 -6.63
CA LEU A 107 6.83 22.99 -6.16
C LEU A 107 5.59 23.47 -6.91
N GLU A 108 4.52 23.73 -6.18
CA GLU A 108 3.21 24.03 -6.75
C GLU A 108 2.72 25.39 -6.31
N ALA A 109 2.02 26.12 -7.19
CA ALA A 109 1.25 27.31 -6.88
C ALA A 109 -0.05 27.37 -7.68
N GLY A 110 -1.13 27.79 -7.06
CA GLY A 110 -2.47 27.89 -7.66
C GLY A 110 -3.15 26.52 -7.80
N GLN A 111 -4.24 26.49 -8.54
CA GLN A 111 -5.00 25.27 -8.81
C GLN A 111 -4.55 24.65 -10.13
N SER A 112 -4.10 23.40 -10.10
CA SER A 112 -3.63 22.67 -11.28
C SER A 112 -4.30 21.31 -11.38
N ALA A 113 -4.89 21.02 -12.55
CA ALA A 113 -5.39 19.68 -12.87
C ALA A 113 -4.26 18.66 -13.11
N VAL A 114 -3.01 19.14 -13.27
CA VAL A 114 -1.84 18.31 -13.59
C VAL A 114 -1.15 17.77 -12.33
N ALA A 115 -1.23 18.49 -11.22
CA ALA A 115 -0.46 18.17 -10.00
C ALA A 115 -0.77 16.77 -9.45
N GLY A 116 -2.06 16.41 -9.34
CA GLY A 116 -2.48 15.09 -8.86
C GLY A 116 -1.97 13.94 -9.76
N PRO A 117 -2.30 13.93 -11.06
CA PRO A 117 -1.79 12.92 -12.00
C PRO A 117 -0.27 12.79 -12.03
N VAL A 118 0.46 13.91 -11.96
CA VAL A 118 1.93 13.89 -11.89
C VAL A 118 2.42 13.28 -10.58
N LEU A 119 1.82 13.62 -9.46
CA LEU A 119 2.18 13.05 -8.16
C LEU A 119 1.97 11.52 -8.13
N ASP A 120 0.87 11.05 -8.70
CA ASP A 120 0.60 9.61 -8.81
C ASP A 120 1.59 8.92 -9.77
N ALA A 121 1.93 9.56 -10.89
CA ALA A 121 2.95 9.05 -11.82
C ALA A 121 4.33 8.91 -11.15
N LEU A 122 4.75 9.91 -10.39
CA LEU A 122 5.99 9.84 -9.60
C LEU A 122 5.99 8.66 -8.62
N ARG A 123 4.87 8.43 -7.94
CA ARG A 123 4.74 7.38 -6.92
C ARG A 123 4.71 5.96 -7.52
N ARG A 124 4.37 5.80 -8.80
CA ARG A 124 4.49 4.51 -9.52
C ARG A 124 5.93 4.15 -9.83
N VAL A 125 6.83 5.10 -9.89
CA VAL A 125 8.27 4.85 -10.02
C VAL A 125 8.89 4.83 -8.62
N HIS A 126 10.02 4.16 -8.44
CA HIS A 126 10.74 4.15 -7.17
C HIS A 126 11.34 5.55 -6.88
N THR A 127 10.50 6.44 -6.34
CA THR A 127 10.85 7.83 -6.05
C THR A 127 10.57 8.20 -4.60
N ARG A 128 11.30 9.20 -4.13
CA ARG A 128 10.99 9.95 -2.92
C ARG A 128 10.58 11.35 -3.33
N VAL A 129 9.40 11.79 -2.89
CA VAL A 129 8.83 13.06 -3.31
C VAL A 129 8.82 14.08 -2.17
N PHE A 130 9.38 15.26 -2.42
CA PHE A 130 9.17 16.45 -1.63
C PHE A 130 8.10 17.31 -2.32
N HIS A 131 6.99 17.57 -1.65
CA HIS A 131 5.89 18.36 -2.23
C HIS A 131 5.65 19.62 -1.39
N ALA A 132 5.75 20.77 -2.01
CA ALA A 132 5.50 22.06 -1.39
C ALA A 132 4.51 22.87 -2.23
N SER A 133 3.33 23.14 -1.67
CA SER A 133 2.32 24.01 -2.26
C SER A 133 2.41 25.42 -1.66
N ALA A 134 2.64 26.41 -2.50
CA ALA A 134 2.83 27.79 -2.07
C ALA A 134 1.50 28.43 -1.64
N PRO A 135 1.37 28.93 -0.40
CA PRO A 135 0.14 29.54 0.08
C PRO A 135 -0.13 30.89 -0.59
N SER A 136 -1.40 31.16 -0.87
CA SER A 136 -1.86 32.46 -1.39
C SER A 136 -1.92 33.52 -0.28
N SER A 137 -2.00 33.12 0.99
CA SER A 137 -2.10 34.04 2.12
C SER A 137 -0.78 34.79 2.38
N ARG A 138 -0.86 36.10 2.55
CA ARG A 138 0.30 36.94 2.92
C ARG A 138 0.76 36.76 4.36
N LYS A 139 -0.01 36.10 5.22
CA LYS A 139 0.31 35.93 6.64
C LYS A 139 1.43 34.89 6.88
N ASP A 140 1.77 34.08 5.89
CA ASP A 140 2.78 33.01 6.01
C ASP A 140 4.16 33.48 5.53
N GLY A 141 4.67 34.58 6.10
CA GLY A 141 5.95 35.20 5.70
C GLY A 141 7.20 34.33 5.84
N GLY A 142 7.14 33.27 6.65
CA GLY A 142 8.23 32.31 6.87
C GLY A 142 8.19 31.06 5.99
N TRP A 143 7.11 30.82 5.24
CA TRP A 143 6.90 29.58 4.50
C TRP A 143 8.07 29.22 3.56
N ALA A 144 8.50 30.15 2.72
CA ALA A 144 9.57 29.89 1.75
C ALA A 144 10.91 29.56 2.42
N ALA A 145 11.21 30.17 3.57
CA ALA A 145 12.45 29.86 4.32
C ALA A 145 12.39 28.47 4.93
N THR A 146 11.29 28.12 5.58
CA THR A 146 11.06 26.78 6.16
C THR A 146 11.12 25.69 5.09
N GLN A 147 10.46 25.91 3.95
CA GLN A 147 10.52 24.96 2.84
C GLN A 147 11.91 24.87 2.18
N ALA A 148 12.66 25.97 2.15
CA ALA A 148 14.03 25.99 1.62
C ALA A 148 14.98 25.17 2.48
N ASP A 149 14.84 25.18 3.80
CA ASP A 149 15.65 24.36 4.72
C ASP A 149 15.32 22.87 4.55
N ALA A 150 14.04 22.53 4.49
CA ALA A 150 13.58 21.17 4.24
C ALA A 150 14.05 20.66 2.86
N LEU A 151 13.96 21.51 1.82
CA LEU A 151 14.40 21.18 0.46
C LEU A 151 15.93 20.95 0.39
N ARG A 152 16.72 21.76 1.08
CA ARG A 152 18.18 21.57 1.19
C ARG A 152 18.53 20.26 1.87
N SER A 153 17.84 19.90 2.94
CA SER A 153 18.02 18.62 3.62
C SER A 153 17.56 17.43 2.77
N PHE A 154 16.54 17.62 1.95
CA PHE A 154 16.01 16.59 1.04
C PHE A 154 16.95 16.28 -0.12
N GLN A 155 17.75 17.23 -0.58
CA GLN A 155 18.72 17.07 -1.67
C GLN A 155 18.09 16.49 -2.97
N PRO A 156 17.09 17.16 -3.59
CA PRO A 156 16.44 16.64 -4.78
C PRO A 156 17.44 16.51 -5.96
N GLU A 157 17.15 15.60 -6.88
CA GLU A 157 17.91 15.38 -8.10
C GLU A 157 17.17 15.94 -9.32
N MET A 158 15.84 16.02 -9.19
CA MET A 158 14.95 16.60 -10.18
C MET A 158 13.93 17.52 -9.51
N ALA A 159 13.51 18.57 -10.20
CA ALA A 159 12.46 19.46 -9.72
C ALA A 159 11.34 19.64 -10.74
N LEU A 160 10.11 19.69 -10.26
CA LEU A 160 8.91 20.00 -11.04
C LEU A 160 8.30 21.30 -10.48
N LEU A 161 8.16 22.33 -11.31
CA LEU A 161 7.40 23.54 -10.99
C LEU A 161 6.06 23.46 -11.69
N ILE A 162 4.98 23.40 -10.91
CA ILE A 162 3.61 23.34 -11.42
C ILE A 162 2.90 24.64 -11.06
N ILE A 163 2.56 25.44 -12.06
CA ILE A 163 1.94 26.75 -11.87
C ILE A 163 0.55 26.72 -12.51
N GLY A 164 -0.47 26.67 -11.67
CA GLY A 164 -1.86 26.59 -12.09
C GLY A 164 -2.60 27.91 -12.04
N ALA A 165 -3.91 27.88 -12.28
CA ALA A 165 -4.79 29.02 -12.22
C ALA A 165 -4.81 29.65 -10.83
N GLY A 166 -4.91 30.99 -10.75
CA GLY A 166 -4.97 31.72 -9.47
C GLY A 166 -3.65 31.77 -8.69
N ALA A 167 -2.52 31.45 -9.33
CA ALA A 167 -1.21 31.44 -8.68
C ALA A 167 -0.63 32.82 -8.33
N GLN A 168 -1.25 33.93 -8.77
CA GLN A 168 -0.67 35.29 -8.71
C GLN A 168 -0.16 35.67 -7.32
N ASP A 169 -0.93 35.40 -6.26
CA ASP A 169 -0.55 35.73 -4.88
C ASP A 169 0.48 34.77 -4.28
N ALA A 170 0.54 33.53 -4.76
CA ALA A 170 1.50 32.50 -4.33
C ALA A 170 2.84 32.57 -5.11
N MET A 171 2.82 33.15 -6.31
CA MET A 171 3.93 33.20 -7.25
C MET A 171 5.25 33.71 -6.66
N PRO A 172 5.29 34.85 -5.91
CA PRO A 172 6.56 35.34 -5.35
C PRO A 172 7.24 34.32 -4.44
N ARG A 173 6.46 33.55 -3.66
CA ARG A 173 6.98 32.52 -2.74
C ARG A 173 7.47 31.30 -3.50
N LEU A 174 6.71 30.87 -4.53
CA LEU A 174 7.13 29.78 -5.41
C LEU A 174 8.44 30.10 -6.09
N LEU A 175 8.56 31.29 -6.70
CA LEU A 175 9.78 31.71 -7.40
C LEU A 175 10.97 31.86 -6.45
N GLN A 176 10.73 32.31 -5.20
CA GLN A 176 11.78 32.32 -4.18
C GLN A 176 12.29 30.91 -3.88
N LEU A 177 11.39 29.93 -3.75
CA LEU A 177 11.77 28.54 -3.51
C LEU A 177 12.42 27.92 -4.75
N ALA A 178 11.95 28.22 -5.96
CA ALA A 178 12.56 27.77 -7.22
C ALA A 178 14.01 28.25 -7.38
N LYS A 179 14.33 29.48 -6.94
CA LYS A 179 15.71 29.97 -6.91
C LYS A 179 16.59 29.16 -5.97
N GLN A 180 16.06 28.68 -4.84
CA GLN A 180 16.81 27.78 -3.94
C GLN A 180 17.09 26.45 -4.62
N VAL A 181 16.12 25.88 -5.37
CA VAL A 181 16.33 24.66 -6.18
C VAL A 181 17.51 24.84 -7.15
N GLY A 182 17.55 25.96 -7.87
CA GLY A 182 18.64 26.26 -8.81
C GLY A 182 20.03 26.39 -8.18
N MET A 183 20.10 26.51 -6.85
CA MET A 183 21.36 26.57 -6.08
C MET A 183 21.77 25.21 -5.47
N ILE A 184 20.88 24.21 -5.47
CA ILE A 184 21.17 22.87 -4.93
C ILE A 184 21.97 22.09 -5.96
N GLY A 185 23.19 21.72 -5.63
CA GLY A 185 24.12 21.06 -6.56
C GLY A 185 23.71 19.66 -7.02
N THR A 186 22.81 18.99 -6.30
CA THR A 186 22.30 17.66 -6.68
C THR A 186 21.21 17.72 -7.76
N VAL A 187 20.54 18.87 -7.93
CA VAL A 187 19.52 19.04 -8.99
C VAL A 187 20.21 19.15 -10.34
N SER A 188 19.92 18.24 -11.24
CA SER A 188 20.47 18.23 -12.61
C SER A 188 19.43 18.65 -13.65
N ARG A 189 18.14 18.43 -13.39
CA ARG A 189 17.03 18.63 -14.32
C ARG A 189 15.84 19.29 -13.62
N ALA A 190 15.10 20.12 -14.38
CA ALA A 190 13.83 20.63 -13.92
C ALA A 190 12.80 20.68 -15.06
N ILE A 191 11.52 20.50 -14.73
CA ILE A 191 10.39 20.68 -15.65
C ILE A 191 9.50 21.78 -15.10
N VAL A 192 9.17 22.75 -15.94
CA VAL A 192 8.22 23.81 -15.63
C VAL A 192 6.91 23.53 -16.37
N ILE A 193 5.85 23.28 -15.62
CA ILE A 193 4.50 23.00 -16.13
C ILE A 193 3.66 24.24 -15.89
N ALA A 194 3.55 25.09 -16.89
CA ALA A 194 2.87 26.38 -16.82
C ALA A 194 2.65 26.93 -18.22
N ASP A 195 1.85 28.00 -18.33
CA ASP A 195 1.60 28.72 -19.58
C ASP A 195 2.05 30.17 -19.52
N GLY A 196 2.37 30.72 -20.69
CA GLY A 196 2.65 32.13 -20.91
C GLY A 196 3.73 32.70 -19.96
N GLN A 197 3.47 33.88 -19.41
CA GLN A 197 4.43 34.60 -18.55
C GLN A 197 4.83 33.80 -17.29
N ALA A 198 3.93 32.97 -16.74
CA ALA A 198 4.24 32.14 -15.57
C ALA A 198 5.32 31.10 -15.90
N GLN A 199 5.31 30.54 -17.09
CA GLN A 199 6.33 29.62 -17.58
C GLN A 199 7.70 30.31 -17.68
N GLU A 200 7.76 31.49 -18.29
CA GLU A 200 8.99 32.28 -18.42
C GLU A 200 9.59 32.64 -17.06
N GLN A 201 8.75 33.08 -16.13
CA GLN A 201 9.16 33.42 -14.76
C GLN A 201 9.68 32.19 -14.00
N GLY A 202 9.04 31.01 -14.16
CA GLY A 202 9.47 29.77 -13.56
C GLY A 202 10.84 29.32 -14.07
N VAL A 203 11.04 29.36 -15.39
CA VAL A 203 12.33 29.02 -16.03
C VAL A 203 13.42 29.99 -15.55
N ALA A 204 13.15 31.30 -15.56
CA ALA A 204 14.12 32.31 -15.12
C ALA A 204 14.52 32.15 -13.65
N ALA A 205 13.58 31.73 -12.79
CA ALA A 205 13.84 31.53 -11.36
C ALA A 205 14.78 30.33 -11.09
N LEU A 206 14.73 29.27 -11.92
CA LEU A 206 15.60 28.09 -11.80
C LEU A 206 17.05 28.38 -12.22
N GLY A 207 17.28 29.43 -13.02
CA GLY A 207 18.61 29.84 -13.49
C GLY A 207 19.14 28.94 -14.61
N ASN A 208 20.40 29.21 -15.04
CA ASN A 208 20.99 28.61 -16.25
C ASN A 208 21.80 27.34 -16.00
N LYS A 209 21.91 26.89 -14.74
CA LYS A 209 22.74 25.73 -14.39
C LYS A 209 22.03 24.39 -14.59
N LEU A 210 20.70 24.42 -14.67
CA LEU A 210 19.86 23.24 -14.80
C LEU A 210 19.44 23.02 -16.26
N LYS A 211 19.25 21.76 -16.64
CA LYS A 211 18.50 21.43 -17.86
C LYS A 211 17.01 21.63 -17.58
N VAL A 212 16.48 22.77 -18.04
CA VAL A 212 15.06 23.10 -17.84
C VAL A 212 14.28 22.78 -19.09
N ARG A 213 13.19 22.01 -18.93
CA ARG A 213 12.18 21.76 -19.97
C ARG A 213 10.86 22.40 -19.55
N SER A 214 10.12 22.91 -20.51
CA SER A 214 8.82 23.53 -20.28
C SER A 214 7.71 22.72 -20.95
N ILE A 215 6.58 22.57 -20.27
CA ILE A 215 5.38 21.90 -20.75
C ILE A 215 4.20 22.84 -20.56
N SER A 216 3.40 23.06 -21.61
CA SER A 216 2.16 23.83 -21.52
C SER A 216 0.98 22.89 -21.24
N PRO A 217 0.29 23.05 -20.11
CA PRO A 217 -0.90 22.26 -19.79
C PRO A 217 -2.16 22.64 -20.58
N VAL A 218 -2.16 23.76 -21.31
CA VAL A 218 -3.28 24.15 -22.20
C VAL A 218 -3.32 23.29 -23.46
N VAL A 219 -2.17 22.82 -23.93
CA VAL A 219 -2.03 22.10 -25.21
C VAL A 219 -2.08 20.58 -25.01
N ARG A 220 -1.90 20.09 -23.79
CA ARG A 220 -1.76 18.67 -23.48
C ARG A 220 -2.63 18.24 -22.31
N ALA A 221 -3.25 17.05 -22.41
CA ALA A 221 -4.03 16.51 -21.32
C ALA A 221 -3.16 16.20 -20.09
N PRO A 222 -3.68 16.40 -18.85
CA PRO A 222 -2.96 16.11 -17.62
C PRO A 222 -2.40 14.69 -17.55
N ALA A 223 -3.13 13.69 -18.05
CA ALA A 223 -2.71 12.30 -18.08
C ALA A 223 -1.51 12.08 -19.03
N ASP A 224 -1.45 12.77 -20.17
CA ASP A 224 -0.35 12.67 -21.13
C ASP A 224 0.94 13.27 -20.54
N ILE A 225 0.81 14.39 -19.82
CA ILE A 225 1.94 15.02 -19.13
C ILE A 225 2.48 14.09 -18.04
N ALA A 226 1.58 13.52 -17.24
CA ALA A 226 1.94 12.58 -16.18
C ALA A 226 2.62 11.32 -16.75
N GLY A 227 2.09 10.73 -17.82
CA GLY A 227 2.65 9.55 -18.47
C GLY A 227 4.03 9.81 -19.11
N GLU A 228 4.29 11.02 -19.61
CA GLU A 228 5.61 11.40 -20.11
C GLU A 228 6.65 11.50 -18.97
N ILE A 229 6.26 12.11 -17.84
CA ILE A 229 7.12 12.23 -16.66
C ILE A 229 7.40 10.84 -16.07
N GLU A 230 6.38 9.98 -15.99
CA GLU A 230 6.52 8.60 -15.51
C GLU A 230 7.52 7.82 -16.36
N ARG A 231 7.44 7.94 -17.68
CA ARG A 231 8.37 7.27 -18.60
C ARG A 231 9.81 7.78 -18.43
N GLU A 232 10.01 9.09 -18.36
CA GLU A 232 11.34 9.67 -18.15
C GLU A 232 11.98 9.22 -16.84
N LEU A 233 11.18 9.13 -15.78
CA LEU A 233 11.65 8.64 -14.48
C LEU A 233 11.84 7.13 -14.48
N GLY A 234 10.99 6.38 -15.19
CA GLY A 234 11.15 4.94 -15.40
C GLY A 234 12.48 4.61 -16.08
N GLU A 235 12.86 5.35 -17.12
CA GLU A 235 14.18 5.22 -17.75
C GLU A 235 15.31 5.53 -16.74
N GLY A 236 15.15 6.58 -15.93
CA GLY A 236 16.09 6.91 -14.86
C GLY A 236 16.20 5.81 -13.80
N PHE A 237 15.10 5.18 -13.46
CA PHE A 237 15.05 4.03 -12.55
C PHE A 237 15.79 2.83 -13.15
N GLN A 238 15.55 2.51 -14.43
CA GLN A 238 16.27 1.42 -15.12
C GLN A 238 17.79 1.65 -15.11
N ILE A 239 18.25 2.88 -15.33
CA ILE A 239 19.67 3.21 -15.27
C ILE A 239 20.23 2.97 -13.86
N ARG A 240 19.47 3.25 -12.78
CA ARG A 240 19.91 3.00 -11.41
C ARG A 240 19.97 1.53 -11.05
N LEU A 241 19.06 0.74 -11.59
CA LEU A 241 19.06 -0.71 -11.39
C LEU A 241 20.25 -1.39 -12.07
N ARG A 242 20.86 -0.77 -13.09
CA ARG A 242 22.01 -1.32 -13.81
C ARG A 242 23.31 -1.20 -13.00
N THR A 243 23.36 -1.88 -11.88
CA THR A 243 24.60 -2.24 -11.20
C THR A 243 25.17 -3.49 -11.87
N SER A 244 26.49 -3.70 -11.85
CA SER A 244 27.16 -4.76 -12.61
C SER A 244 26.61 -6.18 -12.31
N ASP A 245 26.17 -6.42 -11.09
CA ASP A 245 25.62 -7.70 -10.61
C ASP A 245 24.12 -7.86 -10.93
N PHE A 246 23.34 -6.77 -10.89
CA PHE A 246 21.90 -6.81 -11.23
C PHE A 246 21.66 -6.79 -12.74
N GLU A 247 22.54 -6.15 -13.52
CA GLU A 247 22.42 -6.09 -14.98
C GLU A 247 22.37 -7.50 -15.59
N VAL A 248 23.18 -8.44 -15.07
CA VAL A 248 23.20 -9.83 -15.52
C VAL A 248 21.85 -10.52 -15.29
N ILE A 249 21.15 -10.20 -14.19
CA ILE A 249 19.81 -10.75 -13.89
C ILE A 249 18.75 -10.08 -14.78
N ALA A 250 18.85 -8.76 -14.93
CA ALA A 250 17.88 -7.97 -15.70
C ALA A 250 17.94 -8.26 -17.21
N ASP A 251 19.11 -8.61 -17.75
CA ASP A 251 19.29 -8.97 -19.16
C ASP A 251 18.63 -10.32 -19.53
N ASP A 252 18.42 -11.21 -18.54
CA ASP A 252 17.67 -12.44 -18.73
C ASP A 252 16.15 -12.22 -18.70
N ALA A 253 15.67 -11.03 -18.26
CA ALA A 253 14.25 -10.74 -18.18
C ALA A 253 13.62 -10.45 -19.56
N ILE A 254 12.41 -10.99 -19.79
CA ILE A 254 11.69 -10.80 -21.07
C ILE A 254 11.17 -9.37 -21.28
N GLN A 255 11.19 -8.56 -20.24
CA GLN A 255 10.92 -7.11 -20.29
C GLN A 255 11.70 -6.35 -19.23
N ALA A 256 11.79 -5.02 -19.38
CA ALA A 256 12.43 -4.17 -18.39
C ALA A 256 11.75 -4.27 -17.01
N PRO A 257 12.52 -4.33 -15.90
CA PRO A 257 11.98 -4.33 -14.56
C PRO A 257 11.04 -3.16 -14.28
N ILE A 258 9.94 -3.39 -13.58
CA ILE A 258 9.02 -2.33 -13.13
C ILE A 258 9.13 -2.12 -11.62
N SER A 259 8.65 -0.98 -11.11
CA SER A 259 8.59 -0.79 -9.67
C SER A 259 7.47 -1.63 -9.06
N ARG A 260 7.67 -2.13 -7.83
CA ARG A 260 6.62 -2.84 -7.08
C ARG A 260 5.36 -1.98 -6.92
N ALA A 261 5.52 -0.67 -6.67
CA ALA A 261 4.40 0.25 -6.54
C ALA A 261 3.56 0.31 -7.82
N HIS A 262 4.19 0.33 -8.99
CA HIS A 262 3.48 0.27 -10.27
C HIS A 262 2.73 -1.06 -10.44
N ALA A 263 3.36 -2.18 -10.13
CA ALA A 263 2.75 -3.50 -10.23
C ALA A 263 1.47 -3.62 -9.36
N VAL A 264 1.53 -3.19 -8.09
CA VAL A 264 0.37 -3.20 -7.19
C VAL A 264 -0.74 -2.25 -7.67
N ASP A 265 -0.39 -1.06 -8.20
CA ASP A 265 -1.38 -0.11 -8.75
C ASP A 265 -2.16 -0.70 -9.94
N LEU A 266 -1.47 -1.45 -10.82
CA LEU A 266 -2.12 -2.13 -11.95
C LEU A 266 -3.22 -3.10 -11.47
N VAL A 267 -2.94 -3.92 -10.47
CA VAL A 267 -3.92 -4.87 -9.92
C VAL A 267 -5.04 -4.14 -9.19
N ASN A 268 -4.75 -3.10 -8.42
CA ASN A 268 -5.79 -2.31 -7.76
C ASN A 268 -6.78 -1.70 -8.77
N ARG A 269 -6.27 -1.16 -9.87
CA ARG A 269 -7.12 -0.63 -10.96
C ARG A 269 -7.90 -1.72 -11.66
N PHE A 270 -7.28 -2.89 -11.86
CA PHE A 270 -8.00 -4.05 -12.39
C PHE A 270 -9.18 -4.44 -11.48
N ILE A 271 -8.94 -4.60 -10.17
CA ILE A 271 -10.00 -4.93 -9.19
C ILE A 271 -11.11 -3.89 -9.21
N ALA A 272 -10.74 -2.59 -9.19
CA ALA A 272 -11.70 -1.50 -9.18
C ALA A 272 -12.62 -1.50 -10.40
N ARG A 273 -12.10 -1.84 -11.57
CA ARG A 273 -12.87 -1.91 -12.83
C ARG A 273 -13.66 -3.20 -12.97
N ALA A 274 -12.99 -4.35 -12.81
CA ALA A 274 -13.58 -5.66 -13.06
C ALA A 274 -14.68 -5.99 -12.05
N PHE A 275 -14.45 -5.69 -10.77
CA PHE A 275 -15.38 -6.00 -9.68
C PHE A 275 -16.20 -4.80 -9.21
N LYS A 276 -16.01 -3.62 -9.83
CA LYS A 276 -16.70 -2.35 -9.48
C LYS A 276 -16.58 -2.01 -8.00
N ARG A 277 -15.37 -2.21 -7.44
CA ARG A 277 -15.05 -1.99 -6.02
C ARG A 277 -14.23 -0.70 -5.84
N GLN A 278 -14.31 -0.15 -4.63
CA GLN A 278 -13.35 0.86 -4.16
C GLN A 278 -12.33 0.17 -3.26
N VAL A 279 -11.18 -0.13 -3.82
CA VAL A 279 -10.15 -0.95 -3.17
C VAL A 279 -9.04 -0.09 -2.59
N LEU A 280 -8.55 -0.51 -1.42
CA LEU A 280 -7.38 0.05 -0.75
C LEU A 280 -6.43 -1.10 -0.40
N THR A 281 -5.25 -1.15 -1.03
CA THR A 281 -4.19 -2.09 -0.66
C THR A 281 -3.14 -1.38 0.20
N ILE A 282 -2.73 -2.02 1.30
CA ILE A 282 -1.79 -1.47 2.29
C ILE A 282 -0.64 -2.44 2.50
N GLY A 283 0.60 -1.96 2.35
CA GLY A 283 1.81 -2.70 2.69
C GLY A 283 2.73 -1.90 3.60
N VAL A 284 3.51 -2.60 4.43
CA VAL A 284 4.41 -2.01 5.44
C VAL A 284 5.76 -2.72 5.51
N ASP A 285 6.10 -3.53 4.51
CA ASP A 285 7.26 -4.40 4.52
C ASP A 285 8.52 -3.72 3.93
N ASP A 286 8.46 -3.25 2.72
CA ASP A 286 9.60 -2.73 1.97
C ASP A 286 9.35 -1.27 1.54
N GLY A 287 9.12 -0.44 2.54
CA GLY A 287 8.49 0.86 2.45
C GLY A 287 6.98 0.77 2.74
N ALA A 288 6.44 1.78 3.43
CA ALA A 288 5.00 1.89 3.60
C ALA A 288 4.36 2.34 2.29
N HIS A 289 3.34 1.64 1.87
CA HIS A 289 2.59 2.04 0.70
C HIS A 289 1.09 1.82 0.90
N ALA A 290 0.31 2.66 0.26
CA ALA A 290 -1.14 2.51 0.16
C ALA A 290 -1.56 2.81 -1.28
N HIS A 291 -2.38 1.97 -1.86
CA HIS A 291 -2.90 2.12 -3.22
C HIS A 291 -4.42 2.12 -3.16
N TRP A 292 -5.02 3.22 -3.54
CA TRP A 292 -6.48 3.32 -3.67
C TRP A 292 -6.87 3.34 -5.14
N ALA A 293 -7.95 2.65 -5.47
CA ALA A 293 -8.55 2.73 -6.81
C ALA A 293 -10.07 2.64 -6.76
N SER A 294 -10.74 3.35 -7.68
CA SER A 294 -12.20 3.33 -7.89
C SER A 294 -12.50 3.62 -9.36
N GLY A 295 -13.00 2.63 -10.10
CA GLY A 295 -13.15 2.73 -11.56
C GLY A 295 -11.81 3.05 -12.23
N ASP A 296 -11.74 4.19 -12.93
CA ASP A 296 -10.52 4.68 -13.58
C ASP A 296 -9.66 5.59 -12.71
N GLN A 297 -10.19 5.99 -11.55
CA GLN A 297 -9.47 6.83 -10.60
C GLN A 297 -8.55 5.99 -9.72
N GLY A 298 -7.45 6.59 -9.28
CA GLY A 298 -6.54 5.98 -8.33
C GLY A 298 -5.68 7.02 -7.66
N ALA A 299 -5.16 6.67 -6.50
CA ALA A 299 -4.18 7.44 -5.75
C ALA A 299 -3.19 6.49 -5.09
N ILE A 300 -1.94 6.87 -5.09
CA ILE A 300 -0.85 6.10 -4.50
C ILE A 300 -0.18 6.93 -3.42
N SER A 301 0.13 6.29 -2.31
CA SER A 301 1.11 6.74 -1.35
C SER A 301 2.25 5.73 -1.33
N ALA A 302 3.44 6.15 -1.62
CA ALA A 302 4.63 5.32 -1.51
C ALA A 302 5.68 6.06 -0.66
N LEU A 303 6.03 5.47 0.46
CA LEU A 303 6.97 6.01 1.44
C LEU A 303 8.13 5.03 1.60
N PRO A 304 9.09 4.99 0.65
CA PRO A 304 10.12 3.95 0.61
C PRO A 304 11.09 3.98 1.80
N GLN A 305 11.04 5.03 2.61
CA GLN A 305 11.89 5.18 3.81
C GLN A 305 11.11 5.02 5.12
N VAL A 306 9.86 4.60 5.06
CA VAL A 306 9.00 4.38 6.23
C VAL A 306 8.45 2.97 6.15
N ASP A 307 9.06 2.04 6.87
CA ASP A 307 8.60 0.66 7.03
C ASP A 307 8.82 0.21 8.47
N LEU A 308 8.59 -1.05 8.76
CA LEU A 308 8.82 -1.59 10.11
C LEU A 308 10.30 -1.54 10.54
N THR A 309 11.23 -1.57 9.60
CA THR A 309 12.67 -1.54 9.90
C THR A 309 13.20 -0.12 10.13
N THR A 310 12.51 0.86 9.53
CA THR A 310 12.83 2.29 9.63
C THR A 310 11.77 3.06 10.43
N ALA A 311 10.86 2.36 11.14
CA ALA A 311 9.73 2.97 11.85
C ALA A 311 10.16 4.13 12.76
N ILE A 312 11.27 4.00 13.48
CA ILE A 312 11.74 5.05 14.40
C ILE A 312 12.25 6.29 13.67
N THR A 313 12.87 6.14 12.51
CA THR A 313 13.37 7.27 11.71
C THR A 313 12.31 7.84 10.78
N GLY A 314 11.31 7.03 10.42
CA GLY A 314 10.22 7.37 9.50
C GLY A 314 8.97 7.93 10.17
N LEU A 315 8.69 7.55 11.42
CA LEU A 315 7.58 8.06 12.21
C LEU A 315 8.01 9.27 13.06
N THR A 316 7.07 10.16 13.31
CA THR A 316 7.26 11.26 14.27
C THR A 316 7.21 10.73 15.71
N SER A 317 7.80 11.46 16.68
CA SER A 317 7.70 11.10 18.09
C SER A 317 6.25 10.93 18.56
N ARG A 318 5.32 11.73 18.04
CA ARG A 318 3.89 11.59 18.35
C ARG A 318 3.33 10.26 17.82
N GLU A 319 3.67 9.87 16.59
CA GLU A 319 3.20 8.60 16.01
C GLU A 319 3.77 7.39 16.78
N VAL A 320 5.00 7.49 17.28
CA VAL A 320 5.58 6.45 18.16
C VAL A 320 4.86 6.41 19.50
N SER A 321 4.57 7.57 20.10
CA SER A 321 3.76 7.66 21.33
C SER A 321 2.37 7.08 21.13
N ASP A 322 1.69 7.42 20.02
CA ASP A 322 0.39 6.89 19.68
C ASP A 322 0.41 5.36 19.50
N ALA A 323 1.55 4.75 19.09
CA ALA A 323 1.70 3.31 18.97
C ALA A 323 1.55 2.60 20.33
N THR A 324 1.98 3.21 21.44
CA THR A 324 1.82 2.63 22.78
C THR A 324 0.36 2.38 23.15
N CYS A 325 -0.57 3.19 22.60
CA CYS A 325 -1.99 3.05 22.82
C CYS A 325 -2.59 1.74 22.26
N TRP A 326 -1.89 1.05 21.37
CA TRP A 326 -2.33 -0.21 20.77
C TRP A 326 -1.78 -1.45 21.46
N LEU A 327 -0.99 -1.29 22.52
CA LEU A 327 -0.40 -2.41 23.23
C LEU A 327 -1.38 -3.01 24.26
N PRO A 328 -1.48 -4.35 24.35
CA PRO A 328 -2.30 -5.04 25.36
C PRO A 328 -1.62 -5.09 26.75
N PHE A 329 -0.58 -4.31 26.97
CA PHE A 329 0.18 -4.18 28.21
C PHE A 329 0.74 -2.76 28.33
N GLU A 330 1.15 -2.37 29.51
CA GLU A 330 1.83 -1.11 29.73
C GLU A 330 3.25 -1.17 29.15
N SER A 331 3.63 -0.12 28.42
CA SER A 331 4.95 0.02 27.79
C SER A 331 5.32 1.49 27.71
N THR A 332 6.61 1.75 27.52
CA THR A 332 7.18 3.09 27.31
C THR A 332 7.54 3.30 25.84
N GLU A 333 7.66 4.55 25.44
CA GLU A 333 8.20 4.90 24.12
C GLU A 333 9.61 4.34 23.90
N ASP A 334 10.46 4.38 24.94
CA ASP A 334 11.84 3.88 24.87
C ASP A 334 11.88 2.37 24.57
N GLU A 335 10.92 1.59 25.05
CA GLU A 335 10.83 0.16 24.72
C GLU A 335 10.51 -0.05 23.23
N LEU A 336 9.57 0.71 22.69
CA LEU A 336 9.24 0.65 21.26
C LEU A 336 10.42 1.10 20.40
N VAL A 337 11.09 2.17 20.80
CA VAL A 337 12.30 2.68 20.14
C VAL A 337 13.40 1.63 20.14
N THR A 338 13.66 1.00 21.29
CA THR A 338 14.68 -0.05 21.42
C THR A 338 14.35 -1.25 20.54
N TRP A 339 13.08 -1.69 20.54
CA TRP A 339 12.64 -2.78 19.70
C TRP A 339 12.84 -2.46 18.21
N ALA A 340 12.41 -1.27 17.75
CA ALA A 340 12.52 -0.87 16.37
C ALA A 340 13.98 -0.66 15.91
N LEU A 341 14.86 -0.16 16.78
CA LEU A 341 16.30 -0.09 16.49
C LEU A 341 16.92 -1.48 16.32
N ASN A 342 16.56 -2.45 17.17
CA ASN A 342 17.00 -3.83 17.02
C ASN A 342 16.48 -4.43 15.70
N ARG A 343 15.22 -4.12 15.35
CA ARG A 343 14.62 -4.55 14.09
C ARG A 343 15.32 -3.95 12.86
N SER A 344 15.76 -2.69 12.92
CA SER A 344 16.48 -2.04 11.81
C SER A 344 17.81 -2.70 11.49
N ILE A 345 18.48 -3.26 12.51
CA ILE A 345 19.73 -4.00 12.33
C ILE A 345 19.48 -5.40 11.75
N ARG A 346 18.32 -6.00 12.03
CA ARG A 346 17.96 -7.35 11.63
C ARG A 346 16.55 -7.39 11.01
N PRO A 347 16.34 -6.80 9.84
CA PRO A 347 15.01 -6.62 9.23
C PRO A 347 14.30 -7.94 8.91
N TRP A 348 15.03 -9.04 8.74
CA TRP A 348 14.50 -10.36 8.43
C TRP A 348 13.99 -11.15 9.63
N THR A 349 14.18 -10.66 10.86
CA THR A 349 13.71 -11.39 12.06
C THR A 349 12.18 -11.43 12.11
N ILE A 350 11.64 -12.50 12.66
CA ILE A 350 10.20 -12.68 12.90
C ILE A 350 9.93 -12.49 14.39
N ALA A 351 8.90 -11.74 14.72
CA ALA A 351 8.48 -11.52 16.10
C ALA A 351 7.71 -12.76 16.60
N GLU A 352 8.38 -13.69 17.27
CA GLU A 352 7.79 -14.93 17.80
C GLU A 352 7.24 -14.76 19.22
N GLN A 353 7.87 -13.90 20.02
CA GLN A 353 7.40 -13.66 21.39
C GLN A 353 6.13 -12.80 21.38
N PRO A 354 5.13 -13.11 22.20
CA PRO A 354 3.87 -12.37 22.21
C PRO A 354 4.03 -10.87 22.45
N ARG A 355 5.04 -10.48 23.27
CA ARG A 355 5.35 -9.07 23.53
C ARG A 355 5.92 -8.38 22.28
N ASP A 356 6.89 -9.00 21.64
CA ASP A 356 7.52 -8.48 20.42
C ASP A 356 6.51 -8.37 19.28
N LEU A 357 5.67 -9.39 19.13
CA LEU A 357 4.61 -9.39 18.12
C LEU A 357 3.61 -8.25 18.35
N ALA A 358 3.20 -7.99 19.60
CA ALA A 358 2.31 -6.88 19.89
C ALA A 358 2.95 -5.52 19.58
N ILE A 359 4.26 -5.35 19.83
CA ILE A 359 5.00 -4.13 19.45
C ILE A 359 5.06 -4.01 17.92
N GLU A 360 5.39 -5.09 17.21
CA GLU A 360 5.37 -5.10 15.73
C GLU A 360 4.00 -4.70 15.20
N GLN A 361 2.92 -5.26 15.73
CA GLN A 361 1.55 -4.93 15.34
C GLN A 361 1.20 -3.46 15.60
N ALA A 362 1.63 -2.90 16.73
CA ALA A 362 1.38 -1.50 17.08
C ALA A 362 2.12 -0.54 16.13
N LEU A 363 3.39 -0.81 15.85
CA LEU A 363 4.18 -0.01 14.91
C LEU A 363 3.67 -0.15 13.47
N ALA A 364 3.31 -1.37 13.03
CA ALA A 364 2.75 -1.61 11.71
C ALA A 364 1.46 -0.81 11.47
N ARG A 365 0.58 -0.67 12.50
CA ARG A 365 -0.61 0.19 12.43
C ARG A 365 -0.23 1.65 12.16
N GLN A 366 0.77 2.19 12.85
CA GLN A 366 1.17 3.59 12.65
C GLN A 366 1.81 3.81 11.29
N VAL A 367 2.65 2.88 10.83
CA VAL A 367 3.24 2.91 9.49
C VAL A 367 2.15 2.85 8.41
N ALA A 368 1.17 1.96 8.56
CA ALA A 368 0.03 1.85 7.66
C ALA A 368 -0.83 3.12 7.66
N ARG A 369 -1.17 3.65 8.86
CA ARG A 369 -1.91 4.93 8.99
C ARG A 369 -1.19 6.08 8.31
N ARG A 370 0.13 6.14 8.43
CA ARG A 370 0.94 7.16 7.76
C ARG A 370 0.77 7.09 6.24
N ALA A 371 0.87 5.90 5.64
CA ALA A 371 0.70 5.72 4.21
C ALA A 371 -0.73 6.07 3.75
N VAL A 372 -1.76 5.59 4.47
CA VAL A 372 -3.17 5.87 4.15
C VAL A 372 -3.52 7.35 4.31
N SER A 373 -2.98 8.03 5.33
CA SER A 373 -3.22 9.46 5.56
C SER A 373 -2.74 10.35 4.42
N GLU A 374 -1.69 9.93 3.69
CA GLU A 374 -1.21 10.64 2.51
C GLU A 374 -2.26 10.63 1.38
N ILE A 375 -2.97 9.51 1.18
CA ILE A 375 -4.10 9.45 0.23
C ILE A 375 -5.23 10.38 0.70
N GLY A 376 -5.59 10.32 1.98
CA GLY A 376 -6.63 11.19 2.54
C GLY A 376 -6.32 12.68 2.41
N ARG A 377 -5.05 13.10 2.44
CA ARG A 377 -4.64 14.49 2.22
C ARG A 377 -4.78 14.95 0.78
N THR A 378 -4.47 14.06 -0.17
CA THR A 378 -4.54 14.37 -1.61
C THR A 378 -5.94 14.17 -2.17
N GLN A 379 -6.67 13.19 -1.65
CA GLN A 379 -8.03 12.83 -2.06
C GLN A 379 -8.92 12.54 -0.84
N PRO A 380 -9.44 13.56 -0.14
CA PRO A 380 -10.18 13.39 1.11
C PRO A 380 -11.42 12.47 1.03
N MET A 381 -12.06 12.43 -0.15
CA MET A 381 -13.26 11.60 -0.35
C MET A 381 -12.94 10.14 -0.72
N ALA A 382 -11.70 9.83 -1.08
CA ALA A 382 -11.31 8.49 -1.51
C ALA A 382 -11.55 7.44 -0.43
N LEU A 383 -11.10 7.71 0.78
CA LEU A 383 -11.16 6.75 1.88
C LEU A 383 -12.59 6.50 2.38
N ALA A 384 -13.49 7.47 2.26
CA ALA A 384 -14.90 7.34 2.68
C ALA A 384 -15.68 6.31 1.84
N GLY A 385 -15.27 6.08 0.60
CA GLY A 385 -15.90 5.13 -0.30
C GLY A 385 -15.32 3.72 -0.28
N VAL A 386 -14.21 3.49 0.42
CA VAL A 386 -13.52 2.19 0.44
C VAL A 386 -14.44 1.09 0.93
N ASP A 387 -14.52 0.00 0.16
CA ASP A 387 -15.34 -1.16 0.46
C ASP A 387 -14.58 -2.49 0.44
N LEU A 388 -13.30 -2.47 0.00
CA LEU A 388 -12.37 -3.60 0.09
C LEU A 388 -11.00 -3.10 0.55
N VAL A 389 -10.45 -3.72 1.59
CA VAL A 389 -9.12 -3.44 2.10
C VAL A 389 -8.27 -4.70 2.04
N ILE A 390 -7.11 -4.60 1.41
CA ILE A 390 -6.17 -5.71 1.25
C ILE A 390 -4.89 -5.37 2.01
N GLY A 391 -4.51 -6.21 2.96
CA GLY A 391 -3.25 -6.13 3.69
C GLY A 391 -2.16 -6.97 3.05
N GLY A 392 -0.95 -6.43 2.94
CA GLY A 392 0.22 -7.15 2.41
C GLY A 392 0.78 -8.21 3.37
N PRO A 393 1.90 -8.87 2.99
CA PRO A 393 2.44 -10.07 3.65
C PRO A 393 2.76 -9.90 5.14
N VAL A 394 3.14 -8.70 5.59
CA VAL A 394 3.43 -8.46 7.02
C VAL A 394 2.23 -8.75 7.90
N PHE A 395 1.02 -8.36 7.49
CA PHE A 395 -0.20 -8.61 8.26
C PHE A 395 -0.55 -10.10 8.32
N ALA A 396 -0.26 -10.83 7.25
CA ALA A 396 -0.54 -12.26 7.17
C ALA A 396 0.40 -13.10 8.06
N ARG A 397 1.69 -12.75 8.13
CA ARG A 397 2.68 -13.53 8.90
C ARG A 397 2.51 -13.45 10.41
N TRP A 398 1.66 -12.59 10.94
CA TRP A 398 1.35 -12.57 12.37
C TRP A 398 0.63 -13.83 12.84
N ASN A 399 0.07 -14.61 11.93
CA ASN A 399 -0.75 -15.79 12.23
C ASN A 399 -1.89 -15.48 13.23
N GLN A 400 -2.36 -14.24 13.20
CA GLN A 400 -3.45 -13.72 14.02
C GLN A 400 -4.40 -12.91 13.10
N PRO A 401 -5.28 -13.58 12.34
CA PRO A 401 -6.13 -12.95 11.34
C PRO A 401 -7.04 -11.86 11.92
N GLY A 402 -7.52 -12.04 13.14
CA GLY A 402 -8.31 -11.02 13.83
C GLY A 402 -7.51 -9.75 14.16
N ALA A 403 -6.25 -9.90 14.62
CA ALA A 403 -5.37 -8.76 14.86
C ALA A 403 -5.02 -8.02 13.55
N ALA A 404 -4.81 -8.76 12.45
CA ALA A 404 -4.61 -8.19 11.12
C ALA A 404 -5.85 -7.41 10.65
N ALA A 405 -7.05 -7.97 10.80
CA ALA A 405 -8.30 -7.29 10.49
C ALA A 405 -8.46 -5.96 11.23
N LEU A 406 -8.20 -5.95 12.55
CA LEU A 406 -8.26 -4.72 13.34
C LEU A 406 -7.20 -3.71 12.88
N ALA A 407 -5.98 -4.15 12.56
CA ALA A 407 -4.91 -3.27 12.09
C ALA A 407 -5.27 -2.59 10.77
N LEU A 408 -5.89 -3.31 9.83
CA LEU A 408 -6.38 -2.76 8.57
C LEU A 408 -7.50 -1.74 8.80
N LEU A 409 -8.49 -2.05 9.65
CA LEU A 409 -9.56 -1.12 10.01
C LEU A 409 -9.03 0.15 10.70
N ASP A 410 -8.02 0.00 11.57
CA ASP A 410 -7.40 1.10 12.30
C ASP A 410 -6.54 2.00 11.41
N SER A 411 -6.10 1.48 10.26
CA SER A 411 -5.35 2.25 9.26
C SER A 411 -6.23 3.23 8.49
N ILE A 412 -7.54 2.96 8.41
CA ILE A 412 -8.54 3.82 7.80
C ILE A 412 -9.22 4.61 8.91
N ASP A 413 -8.80 5.84 9.16
CA ASP A 413 -9.29 6.68 10.28
C ASP A 413 -10.69 7.26 10.07
N ILE A 414 -11.54 6.61 9.26
CA ILE A 414 -12.90 7.05 8.93
C ILE A 414 -13.89 5.89 8.97
N VAL A 415 -15.16 6.24 9.17
CA VAL A 415 -16.27 5.30 8.99
C VAL A 415 -16.63 5.28 7.49
N PRO A 416 -16.49 4.16 6.79
CA PRO A 416 -16.85 4.08 5.38
C PRO A 416 -18.31 4.46 5.14
N ASN A 417 -18.60 5.18 4.06
CA ASN A 417 -19.95 5.66 3.76
C ASN A 417 -21.02 4.56 3.73
N ASN A 418 -20.61 3.36 3.35
CA ASN A 418 -21.52 2.21 3.30
C ASN A 418 -21.60 1.43 4.62
N GLY A 419 -20.77 1.78 5.61
CA GLY A 419 -20.70 1.11 6.91
C GLY A 419 -20.14 -0.31 6.88
N VAL A 420 -19.83 -0.86 5.71
CA VAL A 420 -19.29 -2.21 5.52
C VAL A 420 -18.02 -2.17 4.69
N VAL A 421 -17.02 -2.91 5.12
CA VAL A 421 -15.74 -3.08 4.43
C VAL A 421 -15.38 -4.56 4.42
N ASP A 422 -15.07 -5.11 3.27
CA ASP A 422 -14.48 -6.43 3.16
C ASP A 422 -12.98 -6.35 3.39
N LEU A 423 -12.46 -7.33 4.14
CA LEU A 423 -11.05 -7.40 4.50
C LEU A 423 -10.42 -8.65 3.90
N ALA A 424 -9.26 -8.49 3.31
CA ALA A 424 -8.46 -9.60 2.77
C ALA A 424 -6.97 -9.39 3.06
N LEU A 425 -6.20 -10.46 2.95
CA LEU A 425 -4.74 -10.44 3.02
C LEU A 425 -4.17 -10.99 1.71
N ASP A 426 -3.04 -10.45 1.30
CA ASP A 426 -2.12 -11.00 0.30
C ASP A 426 -0.94 -11.65 1.04
N PRO A 427 -1.04 -12.92 1.45
CA PRO A 427 -0.06 -13.54 2.33
C PRO A 427 1.30 -13.74 1.65
N ASP A 428 1.28 -13.96 0.35
CA ASP A 428 2.47 -14.30 -0.43
C ASP A 428 3.06 -13.13 -1.22
N GLY A 429 2.37 -11.98 -1.29
CA GLY A 429 2.79 -10.84 -2.09
C GLY A 429 2.42 -10.98 -3.57
N LEU A 430 1.41 -11.79 -3.87
CA LEU A 430 0.99 -12.10 -5.25
C LEU A 430 0.30 -10.92 -5.96
N MET A 431 -0.12 -9.88 -5.23
CA MET A 431 -0.61 -8.65 -5.84
C MET A 431 0.45 -8.01 -6.74
N ALA A 432 1.70 -7.91 -6.27
CA ALA A 432 2.78 -7.39 -7.09
C ALA A 432 3.10 -8.33 -8.26
N VAL A 433 3.12 -9.64 -8.02
CA VAL A 433 3.37 -10.67 -9.05
C VAL A 433 2.32 -10.60 -10.16
N ALA A 434 1.03 -10.56 -9.80
CA ALA A 434 -0.06 -10.43 -10.77
C ALA A 434 0.06 -9.12 -11.58
N GLY A 435 0.47 -8.02 -10.94
CA GLY A 435 0.71 -6.77 -11.64
C GLY A 435 1.84 -6.83 -12.65
N VAL A 436 2.94 -7.51 -12.32
CA VAL A 436 4.06 -7.72 -13.25
C VAL A 436 3.63 -8.61 -14.42
N VAL A 437 2.94 -9.74 -14.16
CA VAL A 437 2.40 -10.61 -15.21
C VAL A 437 1.40 -9.87 -16.08
N GLY A 438 0.56 -9.01 -15.49
CA GLY A 438 -0.44 -8.20 -16.19
C GLY A 438 0.15 -7.20 -17.20
N THR A 439 1.45 -6.90 -17.13
CA THR A 439 2.12 -6.05 -18.15
C THR A 439 2.36 -6.79 -19.47
N ILE A 440 2.41 -8.13 -19.45
CA ILE A 440 2.50 -8.95 -20.67
C ILE A 440 1.14 -9.49 -21.10
N ASP A 441 0.34 -10.00 -20.16
CA ASP A 441 -0.99 -10.52 -20.45
C ASP A 441 -1.94 -10.33 -19.24
N PRO A 442 -2.88 -9.38 -19.33
CA PRO A 442 -3.86 -9.15 -18.26
C PRO A 442 -4.77 -10.35 -17.99
N THR A 443 -5.03 -11.21 -19.00
CA THR A 443 -5.91 -12.39 -18.83
C THR A 443 -5.23 -13.44 -17.98
N LEU A 444 -3.95 -13.69 -18.25
CA LEU A 444 -3.14 -14.64 -17.46
C LEU A 444 -2.96 -14.15 -16.01
N ALA A 445 -2.85 -12.83 -15.81
CA ALA A 445 -2.74 -12.25 -14.47
C ALA A 445 -4.03 -12.37 -13.65
N SER A 446 -5.21 -12.33 -14.30
CA SER A 446 -6.50 -12.37 -13.59
C SER A 446 -6.69 -13.69 -12.86
N SER A 447 -6.30 -14.83 -13.47
CA SER A 447 -6.44 -16.14 -12.85
C SER A 447 -5.58 -16.29 -11.58
N LEU A 448 -4.36 -15.73 -11.58
CA LEU A 448 -3.49 -15.71 -10.41
C LEU A 448 -4.14 -14.92 -9.27
N PHE A 449 -4.72 -13.77 -9.58
CA PHE A 449 -5.42 -12.95 -8.61
C PHE A 449 -6.69 -13.63 -8.07
N GLU A 450 -7.52 -14.20 -8.94
CA GLU A 450 -8.82 -14.79 -8.57
C GLU A 450 -8.69 -16.04 -7.70
N TYR A 451 -7.64 -16.84 -7.89
CA TYR A 451 -7.53 -18.14 -7.23
C TYR A 451 -6.47 -18.19 -6.14
N ASP A 452 -5.37 -17.46 -6.27
CA ASP A 452 -4.18 -17.71 -5.45
C ASP A 452 -3.80 -16.52 -4.55
N ALA A 453 -4.15 -15.26 -4.92
CA ALA A 453 -3.57 -14.09 -4.29
C ALA A 453 -4.15 -13.74 -2.91
N LEU A 454 -5.46 -13.95 -2.69
CA LEU A 454 -6.11 -13.38 -1.52
C LEU A 454 -6.66 -14.42 -0.54
N THR A 455 -6.40 -14.17 0.75
CA THR A 455 -7.09 -14.83 1.86
C THR A 455 -8.12 -13.88 2.45
N HIS A 456 -9.40 -14.21 2.34
CA HIS A 456 -10.47 -13.40 2.89
C HIS A 456 -10.54 -13.50 4.42
N LEU A 457 -10.54 -12.36 5.11
CA LEU A 457 -10.75 -12.27 6.55
C LEU A 457 -12.24 -12.24 6.91
N GLY A 458 -13.06 -11.63 6.06
CA GLY A 458 -14.50 -11.45 6.21
C GLY A 458 -14.92 -10.00 6.06
N SER A 459 -16.20 -9.72 6.30
CA SER A 459 -16.75 -8.37 6.26
C SER A 459 -16.72 -7.71 7.63
N ALA A 460 -16.34 -6.45 7.69
CA ALA A 460 -16.38 -5.62 8.90
C ALA A 460 -17.46 -4.55 8.79
N ILE A 461 -18.30 -4.46 9.82
CA ILE A 461 -19.33 -3.43 9.97
C ILE A 461 -18.83 -2.41 10.96
N VAL A 462 -18.67 -1.17 10.48
CA VAL A 462 -18.11 -0.08 11.26
C VAL A 462 -19.24 0.81 11.78
N ILE A 463 -19.34 0.90 13.10
CA ILE A 463 -20.36 1.69 13.81
C ILE A 463 -19.74 3.01 14.23
N GLY A 464 -20.26 4.12 13.68
CA GLY A 464 -19.89 5.47 14.06
C GLY A 464 -20.67 5.95 15.26
N GLY A 465 -20.07 6.86 16.03
CA GLY A 465 -20.67 7.42 17.24
C GLY A 465 -19.94 6.97 18.51
N ALA A 466 -20.32 7.56 19.64
CA ALA A 466 -19.76 7.21 20.94
C ALA A 466 -20.74 7.50 22.08
N THR A 467 -20.73 6.63 23.08
CA THR A 467 -21.36 6.84 24.39
C THR A 467 -20.42 6.33 25.48
N SER A 468 -20.92 6.25 26.71
CA SER A 468 -20.15 5.63 27.77
C SER A 468 -19.83 4.17 27.44
N PRO A 469 -18.62 3.70 27.72
CA PRO A 469 -18.27 2.28 27.53
C PRO A 469 -19.26 1.38 28.27
N GLY A 470 -19.73 0.33 27.57
CA GLY A 470 -20.70 -0.63 28.13
C GLY A 470 -22.17 -0.35 27.76
N ASP A 471 -22.51 0.84 27.25
CA ASP A 471 -23.85 1.06 26.68
C ASP A 471 -23.98 0.26 25.37
N VAL A 472 -25.20 -0.17 25.04
CA VAL A 472 -25.44 -0.85 23.77
C VAL A 472 -25.24 0.15 22.61
N ALA A 473 -24.38 -0.20 21.65
CA ALA A 473 -24.19 0.59 20.45
C ALA A 473 -25.12 0.17 19.32
N CYS A 474 -25.26 -1.15 19.11
CA CYS A 474 -26.10 -1.70 18.05
C CYS A 474 -26.59 -3.09 18.43
N ARG A 475 -27.84 -3.39 18.04
CA ARG A 475 -28.37 -4.76 17.97
C ARG A 475 -28.58 -5.13 16.52
N GLY A 476 -28.50 -6.42 16.21
CA GLY A 476 -28.73 -6.86 14.85
C GLY A 476 -29.06 -8.33 14.73
N GLU A 477 -29.42 -8.68 13.51
CA GLU A 477 -29.77 -10.05 13.09
C GLU A 477 -29.02 -10.37 11.82
N ILE A 478 -28.39 -11.53 11.76
CA ILE A 478 -27.73 -12.08 10.57
C ILE A 478 -28.56 -13.26 10.09
N HIS A 479 -28.96 -13.22 8.84
CA HIS A 479 -29.69 -14.27 8.14
C HIS A 479 -28.73 -14.98 7.20
N PHE A 480 -28.42 -16.23 7.50
CA PHE A 480 -27.53 -17.06 6.71
C PHE A 480 -28.27 -17.69 5.53
N ASP A 481 -27.57 -18.00 4.45
CA ASP A 481 -28.17 -18.60 3.26
C ASP A 481 -28.77 -20.01 3.50
N ASN A 482 -28.31 -20.69 4.56
CA ASN A 482 -28.86 -21.99 4.99
C ASN A 482 -30.19 -21.89 5.78
N GLY A 483 -30.73 -20.68 5.95
CA GLY A 483 -31.96 -20.42 6.69
C GLY A 483 -31.76 -20.24 8.20
N GLU A 484 -30.56 -20.39 8.73
CA GLU A 484 -30.26 -20.06 10.12
C GLU A 484 -30.25 -18.55 10.36
N MET A 485 -30.46 -18.13 11.59
CA MET A 485 -30.41 -16.74 12.03
C MET A 485 -29.56 -16.62 13.30
N ALA A 486 -28.76 -15.57 13.38
CA ALA A 486 -28.07 -15.20 14.61
C ALA A 486 -28.45 -13.78 15.03
N GLN A 487 -28.74 -13.60 16.33
CA GLN A 487 -28.92 -12.29 16.95
C GLN A 487 -27.67 -11.91 17.71
N PHE A 488 -27.30 -10.63 17.65
CA PHE A 488 -26.14 -10.11 18.36
C PHE A 488 -26.43 -8.73 18.97
N SER A 489 -25.60 -8.37 19.95
CA SER A 489 -25.58 -7.04 20.54
C SER A 489 -24.14 -6.63 20.77
N VAL A 490 -23.75 -5.45 20.25
CA VAL A 490 -22.40 -4.90 20.46
C VAL A 490 -22.48 -3.68 21.37
N LEU A 491 -21.52 -3.60 22.30
CA LEU A 491 -21.42 -2.50 23.25
C LEU A 491 -20.52 -1.39 22.72
N SER A 492 -20.77 -0.16 23.12
CA SER A 492 -19.90 0.98 22.88
C SER A 492 -18.50 0.71 23.42
N GLY A 493 -17.49 0.89 22.57
CA GLY A 493 -16.09 0.62 22.90
C GLY A 493 -15.66 -0.84 22.73
N SER A 494 -16.53 -1.73 22.21
CA SER A 494 -16.21 -3.14 21.98
C SER A 494 -16.21 -3.53 20.50
N VAL A 495 -15.75 -4.74 20.23
CA VAL A 495 -15.85 -5.43 18.94
C VAL A 495 -16.43 -6.82 19.17
N GLU A 496 -17.35 -7.22 18.30
CA GLU A 496 -17.96 -8.55 18.28
C GLU A 496 -17.65 -9.25 16.97
N VAL A 497 -17.56 -10.58 17.02
CA VAL A 497 -17.36 -11.40 15.82
C VAL A 497 -18.48 -12.43 15.75
N VAL A 498 -19.16 -12.46 14.60
CA VAL A 498 -20.12 -13.51 14.29
C VAL A 498 -19.47 -14.49 13.31
N PRO A 499 -19.33 -15.78 13.66
CA PRO A 499 -18.71 -16.76 12.80
C PRO A 499 -19.47 -16.92 11.47
N LEU A 500 -18.77 -16.68 10.36
CA LEU A 500 -19.24 -16.91 8.99
C LEU A 500 -18.03 -17.41 8.20
N LYS A 501 -18.12 -18.63 7.67
CA LYS A 501 -16.98 -19.30 7.03
C LYS A 501 -16.68 -18.70 5.66
N SER A 502 -15.46 -18.91 5.19
CA SER A 502 -15.09 -18.58 3.81
C SER A 502 -16.01 -19.30 2.82
N GLY A 503 -16.47 -18.58 1.80
CA GLY A 503 -17.43 -19.06 0.82
C GLY A 503 -18.91 -18.97 1.26
N GLU A 504 -19.19 -18.69 2.52
CA GLU A 504 -20.54 -18.40 3.01
C GLU A 504 -20.85 -16.90 2.87
N SER A 505 -22.11 -16.58 2.63
CA SER A 505 -22.61 -15.22 2.66
C SER A 505 -23.91 -15.12 3.47
N ALA A 506 -24.23 -13.91 3.89
CA ALA A 506 -25.42 -13.65 4.70
C ALA A 506 -25.96 -12.25 4.44
N THR A 507 -27.23 -12.02 4.81
CA THR A 507 -27.82 -10.68 4.91
C THR A 507 -27.85 -10.24 6.37
N ILE A 508 -27.83 -8.94 6.62
CA ILE A 508 -27.79 -8.41 7.97
C ILE A 508 -28.76 -7.25 8.15
N VAL A 509 -29.44 -7.24 9.30
CA VAL A 509 -30.28 -6.13 9.76
C VAL A 509 -29.63 -5.52 10.99
N LEU A 510 -29.33 -4.23 10.95
CA LEU A 510 -28.64 -3.48 11.98
C LEU A 510 -29.57 -2.43 12.59
N ARG A 511 -29.66 -2.39 13.90
CA ARG A 511 -30.47 -1.44 14.69
C ARG A 511 -29.54 -0.68 15.64
N PRO A 512 -28.87 0.39 15.14
CA PRO A 512 -28.03 1.21 15.97
C PRO A 512 -28.88 2.01 16.97
N GLU A 513 -28.35 2.22 18.17
CA GLU A 513 -28.96 3.10 19.16
C GLU A 513 -28.86 4.58 18.71
N ARG A 514 -29.68 5.46 19.28
CA ARG A 514 -29.90 6.84 18.80
C ARG A 514 -28.65 7.70 18.58
N LYS A 515 -27.53 7.40 19.25
CA LYS A 515 -26.26 8.15 19.12
C LYS A 515 -25.27 7.48 18.16
N PHE A 516 -25.67 6.39 17.54
CA PHE A 516 -24.81 5.61 16.66
C PHE A 516 -25.37 5.58 15.25
N SER A 517 -24.47 5.56 14.27
CA SER A 517 -24.76 5.48 12.85
C SER A 517 -23.97 4.36 12.18
N ILE A 518 -24.43 3.92 11.04
CA ILE A 518 -23.76 2.93 10.20
C ILE A 518 -23.57 3.59 8.82
N GLY A 519 -22.33 3.77 8.44
CA GLY A 519 -22.00 4.49 7.20
C GLY A 519 -22.60 5.89 7.16
N GLY A 520 -23.10 6.29 5.99
CA GLY A 520 -23.77 7.57 5.76
C GLY A 520 -25.23 7.64 6.25
N HIS A 521 -25.75 6.59 6.92
CA HIS A 521 -27.13 6.60 7.43
C HIS A 521 -27.26 7.46 8.68
N PRO A 522 -28.39 8.15 8.86
CA PRO A 522 -28.65 8.91 10.08
C PRO A 522 -28.57 8.05 11.35
N ALA A 523 -28.11 8.67 12.46
CA ALA A 523 -28.00 7.98 13.74
C ALA A 523 -29.36 7.42 14.20
N GLY A 524 -29.37 6.21 14.75
CA GLY A 524 -30.55 5.47 15.21
C GLY A 524 -31.41 4.87 14.11
N LYS A 525 -31.06 5.03 12.82
CA LYS A 525 -31.81 4.46 11.71
C LYS A 525 -31.44 3.00 11.50
N THR A 526 -32.46 2.12 11.44
CA THR A 526 -32.27 0.72 11.03
C THR A 526 -31.72 0.63 9.62
N VAL A 527 -30.68 -0.17 9.43
CA VAL A 527 -30.01 -0.42 8.14
C VAL A 527 -30.12 -1.90 7.82
N THR A 528 -30.67 -2.21 6.66
CA THR A 528 -30.70 -3.56 6.11
C THR A 528 -29.72 -3.62 4.95
N LEU A 529 -28.72 -4.48 5.10
CA LEU A 529 -27.77 -4.77 4.02
C LEU A 529 -28.33 -5.99 3.27
N ALA A 530 -29.14 -5.70 2.25
CA ALA A 530 -29.78 -6.67 1.38
C ALA A 530 -28.96 -6.88 0.11
N GLU A 531 -29.39 -7.79 -0.72
CA GLU A 531 -28.88 -8.41 -1.94
C GLU A 531 -27.73 -7.71 -2.71
N GLU A 532 -27.70 -6.38 -2.76
CA GLU A 532 -26.62 -5.63 -3.45
C GLU A 532 -25.31 -5.56 -2.65
N ARG A 533 -25.36 -5.83 -1.33
CA ARG A 533 -24.20 -5.86 -0.41
C ARG A 533 -24.35 -6.97 0.62
N ARG A 534 -24.19 -8.19 0.16
CA ARG A 534 -24.08 -9.34 1.06
C ARG A 534 -22.77 -9.25 1.85
N ILE A 535 -22.85 -9.56 3.12
CA ILE A 535 -21.65 -9.78 3.93
C ILE A 535 -21.06 -11.14 3.55
N VAL A 536 -19.73 -11.17 3.45
CA VAL A 536 -18.97 -12.37 3.09
C VAL A 536 -18.21 -12.91 4.29
N GLY A 537 -18.15 -14.21 4.37
CA GLY A 537 -17.39 -14.91 5.40
C GLY A 537 -15.89 -14.94 5.08
N GLY A 538 -15.13 -15.36 6.06
CA GLY A 538 -13.68 -15.49 5.96
C GLY A 538 -13.08 -16.17 7.17
N THR A 539 -11.75 -16.08 7.31
CA THR A 539 -11.02 -16.70 8.42
C THR A 539 -11.37 -16.11 9.78
N VAL A 540 -11.88 -14.88 9.84
CA VAL A 540 -12.38 -14.24 11.07
C VAL A 540 -13.91 -14.34 11.15
N GLY A 541 -14.61 -14.09 10.06
CA GLY A 541 -16.05 -13.99 9.98
C GLY A 541 -16.54 -12.55 9.88
N VAL A 542 -17.72 -12.25 10.43
CA VAL A 542 -18.30 -10.91 10.42
C VAL A 542 -17.87 -10.14 11.66
N ILE A 543 -17.12 -9.06 11.46
CA ILE A 543 -16.62 -8.19 12.52
C ILE A 543 -17.59 -7.01 12.68
N ILE A 544 -18.09 -6.81 13.91
CA ILE A 544 -18.97 -5.68 14.24
C ILE A 544 -18.17 -4.75 15.17
N ASP A 545 -17.70 -3.63 14.62
CA ASP A 545 -16.73 -2.76 15.27
C ASP A 545 -17.39 -1.48 15.79
N ALA A 546 -17.59 -1.40 17.09
CA ALA A 546 -18.06 -0.21 17.82
C ALA A 546 -16.95 0.43 18.67
N ARG A 547 -15.68 0.16 18.37
CA ARG A 547 -14.52 0.78 19.03
C ARG A 547 -14.40 2.27 18.69
N PRO A 548 -13.84 3.09 19.59
CA PRO A 548 -13.54 4.48 19.26
C PRO A 548 -12.44 4.55 18.20
N ARG A 549 -12.60 5.43 17.20
CA ARG A 549 -11.60 5.63 16.15
C ARG A 549 -10.37 6.38 16.65
N THR A 550 -10.55 7.34 17.54
CA THR A 550 -9.47 8.04 18.23
C THR A 550 -9.18 7.39 19.56
N LEU A 551 -7.94 6.96 19.74
CA LEU A 551 -7.50 6.38 20.99
C LEU A 551 -6.89 7.46 21.88
N ALA A 552 -7.54 7.73 23.03
CA ALA A 552 -6.92 8.52 24.09
C ALA A 552 -6.23 7.58 25.08
N GLY A 553 -5.04 7.93 25.53
CA GLY A 553 -4.39 7.22 26.62
C GLY A 553 -5.27 7.31 27.88
N ASN A 554 -5.66 6.17 28.43
CA ASN A 554 -6.35 6.08 29.71
C ASN A 554 -5.85 4.87 30.52
N ALA A 555 -6.10 4.84 31.81
CA ALA A 555 -5.62 3.80 32.72
C ALA A 555 -6.09 2.36 32.36
N ASN A 556 -7.17 2.23 31.57
CA ASN A 556 -7.73 0.93 31.20
C ASN A 556 -7.39 0.53 29.75
N ARG A 557 -6.56 1.29 29.06
CA ARG A 557 -6.26 1.11 27.63
C ARG A 557 -5.74 -0.30 27.31
N ALA A 558 -4.71 -0.75 27.99
CA ALA A 558 -4.09 -2.05 27.76
C ALA A 558 -5.12 -3.20 27.93
N MET A 559 -5.99 -3.09 28.92
CA MET A 559 -7.07 -4.06 29.15
C MET A 559 -8.10 -4.04 27.99
N GLN A 560 -8.48 -2.87 27.51
CA GLN A 560 -9.40 -2.73 26.37
C GLN A 560 -8.81 -3.36 25.09
N VAL A 561 -7.56 -3.06 24.77
CA VAL A 561 -6.86 -3.64 23.62
C VAL A 561 -6.80 -5.16 23.73
N ARG A 562 -6.49 -5.69 24.91
CA ARG A 562 -6.50 -7.14 25.17
C ARG A 562 -7.87 -7.74 24.90
N GLN A 563 -8.94 -7.13 25.41
CA GLN A 563 -10.31 -7.60 25.19
C GLN A 563 -10.70 -7.60 23.70
N TRP A 564 -10.29 -6.58 22.93
CA TRP A 564 -10.53 -6.55 21.49
C TRP A 564 -9.81 -7.67 20.77
N LEU A 565 -8.53 -7.90 21.08
CA LEU A 565 -7.75 -8.99 20.50
C LEU A 565 -8.31 -10.37 20.86
N GLU A 566 -8.76 -10.56 22.11
CA GLU A 566 -9.41 -11.80 22.55
C GLU A 566 -10.72 -12.05 21.79
N SER A 567 -11.52 -11.00 21.54
CA SER A 567 -12.77 -11.11 20.80
C SER A 567 -12.53 -11.51 19.33
N VAL A 568 -11.60 -10.84 18.64
CA VAL A 568 -11.39 -11.09 17.21
C VAL A 568 -10.57 -12.36 16.91
N ASN A 569 -9.80 -12.85 17.86
CA ASN A 569 -9.05 -14.10 17.72
C ASN A 569 -9.81 -15.33 18.24
N GLY A 570 -11.11 -15.19 18.57
CA GLY A 570 -11.97 -16.29 18.99
C GLY A 570 -11.66 -16.85 20.39
N ILE A 571 -10.87 -16.17 21.21
CA ILE A 571 -10.57 -16.56 22.59
C ILE A 571 -11.79 -16.30 23.48
N ARG A 572 -12.53 -15.23 23.19
CA ARG A 572 -13.77 -14.88 23.86
C ARG A 572 -14.96 -15.39 23.05
N ALA A 573 -15.91 -16.08 23.71
CA ALA A 573 -17.11 -16.53 23.03
C ALA A 573 -17.92 -15.35 22.48
N SER A 574 -18.39 -15.49 21.24
CA SER A 574 -19.29 -14.49 20.61
C SER A 574 -20.62 -14.43 21.41
N THR A 575 -21.14 -13.22 21.53
CA THR A 575 -22.50 -13.03 22.11
C THR A 575 -23.62 -13.42 21.12
N ALA A 576 -23.27 -13.71 19.86
CA ALA A 576 -24.22 -14.09 18.84
C ALA A 576 -24.83 -15.47 19.13
N VAL A 577 -26.13 -15.52 19.37
CA VAL A 577 -26.88 -16.74 19.60
C VAL A 577 -27.49 -17.20 18.29
N ARG A 578 -27.00 -18.34 17.75
CA ARG A 578 -27.62 -18.98 16.57
C ARG A 578 -28.92 -19.66 17.00
N LYS A 579 -29.99 -19.40 16.25
CA LYS A 579 -31.30 -20.07 16.39
C LYS A 579 -31.63 -20.70 15.03
N GLN A 580 -32.11 -21.94 15.03
CA GLN A 580 -32.80 -22.49 13.87
C GLN A 580 -34.14 -21.77 13.72
N SER A 581 -34.44 -21.29 12.54
CA SER A 581 -35.72 -20.64 12.17
C SER A 581 -36.85 -21.64 12.14
#